data_56030283b3806299191f98055d55d1a3
#
_entry.id   56030283b3806299191f98055d55d1a3
#
_cell.length_a   1.000
_cell.length_b   1.000
_cell.length_c   1.000
_cell.angle_alpha   90.00
_cell.angle_beta   90.00
_cell.angle_gamma   90.00
#
_symmetry.space_group_name_H-M   'P 1'
#
loop_
_entity.id
_entity.type
_entity.pdbx_description
1 polymer ?
#
loop_
_entity_poly.entity_id
_entity_poly.type
_entity_poly.pdbx_seq_one_letter_code
_entity_poly.pdbx_strand_id
1 'polypeptide(L)'
;MGLKYLVWMCTRAEEYEYAFSLGGGKPLSEELTSEEAKKLFNAAADFGVENLFITGGEPLLRKDLLELIEYASAFGLKLYVKTKGWRINEEVARKLASSNCKVIVSVAGLEKVDDTLRGEGAFKRSINAASLCSKQGILYSLSVMNTKYVVNQVRDLVGLALKLGSEGFSLECLIPRPVHIEEQRVKLVPLEPTPEEREKELNELYLLSKQLGGRIRITPYDMQYNRVLKTKEPWLTLRGRCEIRNNLEADEWLEVLDDGKVYCCSPLGLAFGDVRRNPLDDVMERVRSSDLVRKLADRINIKGKCRICEFNGICGGCRARAYVYTGDMFASDPACPYRPATFTV
;
A
#
# COMPACT_ATOMS: atom_id res chain seq x y z
N MET A 1 19.71 2.92 12.89
CA MET A 1 18.50 2.39 12.23
C MET A 1 17.76 3.60 11.70
N GLY A 2 17.51 3.66 10.40
CA GLY A 2 16.96 4.84 9.73
C GLY A 2 15.62 4.54 9.07
N LEU A 3 14.79 5.57 8.90
CA LEU A 3 13.55 5.51 8.16
C LEU A 3 13.87 5.19 6.69
N LYS A 4 13.50 4.00 6.22
CA LYS A 4 13.80 3.58 4.85
C LYS A 4 12.72 3.95 3.85
N TYR A 5 11.49 4.02 4.32
CA TYR A 5 10.32 4.22 3.48
C TYR A 5 9.46 5.36 3.99
N LEU A 6 9.23 6.35 3.15
CA LEU A 6 8.25 7.40 3.39
C LEU A 6 7.17 7.33 2.32
N VAL A 7 5.92 7.26 2.74
CA VAL A 7 4.76 7.38 1.86
C VAL A 7 4.11 8.73 2.08
N TRP A 8 3.96 9.49 1.02
CA TRP A 8 3.25 10.76 1.06
C TRP A 8 1.98 10.67 0.23
N MET A 9 0.84 10.82 0.91
CA MET A 9 -0.45 11.05 0.26
C MET A 9 -0.56 12.52 -0.07
N CYS A 10 -0.19 12.90 -1.29
CA CYS A 10 -0.01 14.31 -1.65
C CYS A 10 -1.32 15.09 -1.86
N THR A 11 -2.43 14.40 -2.09
CA THR A 11 -3.75 15.00 -2.32
C THR A 11 -4.88 13.98 -2.11
N ARG A 12 -6.08 14.46 -1.79
CA ARG A 12 -7.34 13.68 -1.84
C ARG A 12 -8.08 13.85 -3.16
N ALA A 13 -7.64 14.74 -4.03
CA ALA A 13 -8.31 14.99 -5.29
C ALA A 13 -8.43 13.71 -6.12
N GLU A 14 -9.59 13.51 -6.70
CA GLU A 14 -9.92 12.38 -7.56
C GLU A 14 -10.65 12.88 -8.80
N GLU A 15 -10.44 12.26 -9.96
CA GLU A 15 -11.18 12.60 -11.17
C GLU A 15 -12.63 12.12 -11.11
N TYR A 16 -12.83 10.98 -10.46
CA TYR A 16 -14.14 10.38 -10.20
C TYR A 16 -14.16 9.74 -8.83
N GLU A 17 -15.26 9.89 -8.12
CA GLU A 17 -15.49 9.18 -6.89
C GLU A 17 -15.96 7.74 -7.19
N TYR A 18 -15.25 6.75 -6.67
CA TYR A 18 -15.59 5.33 -6.78
C TYR A 18 -15.47 4.66 -5.41
N ALA A 19 -16.00 3.43 -5.28
CA ALA A 19 -16.22 2.79 -3.98
C ALA A 19 -14.99 2.74 -3.05
N PHE A 20 -13.77 2.67 -3.60
CA PHE A 20 -12.52 2.65 -2.83
C PHE A 20 -11.63 3.89 -3.04
N SER A 21 -12.22 5.00 -3.46
CA SER A 21 -11.54 6.31 -3.46
C SER A 21 -11.11 6.69 -2.05
N LEU A 22 -9.83 7.00 -1.88
CA LEU A 22 -9.26 7.31 -0.57
C LEU A 22 -9.63 8.71 -0.06
N GLY A 23 -10.10 9.59 -0.94
CA GLY A 23 -10.13 11.02 -0.69
C GLY A 23 -11.48 11.73 -0.72
N GLY A 24 -12.56 11.09 -1.14
CA GLY A 24 -13.85 11.81 -1.29
C GLY A 24 -13.87 12.87 -2.39
N GLY A 25 -12.96 12.81 -3.35
CA GLY A 25 -13.01 13.52 -4.64
C GLY A 25 -12.52 14.97 -4.67
N LYS A 26 -12.36 15.66 -3.55
CA LYS A 26 -11.92 17.07 -3.51
C LYS A 26 -10.66 17.23 -2.67
N PRO A 27 -9.70 18.10 -3.11
CA PRO A 27 -8.58 18.45 -2.27
C PRO A 27 -9.06 19.13 -0.99
N LEU A 28 -8.36 18.90 0.11
CA LEU A 28 -8.56 19.69 1.32
C LEU A 28 -7.91 21.06 1.16
N SER A 29 -8.50 22.09 1.80
CA SER A 29 -7.86 23.40 1.95
C SER A 29 -6.55 23.34 2.76
N GLU A 30 -6.31 22.24 3.47
CA GLU A 30 -5.19 22.02 4.38
C GLU A 30 -4.11 21.08 3.81
N GLU A 31 -4.16 20.75 2.53
CA GLU A 31 -3.08 19.95 1.89
C GLU A 31 -1.72 20.65 2.05
N LEU A 32 -0.64 19.85 2.17
CA LEU A 32 0.71 20.42 2.24
C LEU A 32 0.98 21.32 1.02
N THR A 33 1.42 22.55 1.27
CA THR A 33 1.87 23.45 0.22
C THR A 33 3.15 22.91 -0.43
N SER A 34 3.53 23.47 -1.60
CA SER A 34 4.79 23.10 -2.27
C SER A 34 6.01 23.28 -1.36
N GLU A 35 6.04 24.36 -0.58
CA GLU A 35 7.15 24.63 0.34
C GLU A 35 7.17 23.67 1.55
N GLU A 36 6.02 23.29 2.06
CA GLU A 36 5.93 22.26 3.12
C GLU A 36 6.32 20.88 2.60
N ALA A 37 5.93 20.52 1.37
CA ALA A 37 6.36 19.27 0.73
C ALA A 37 7.88 19.23 0.49
N LYS A 38 8.48 20.34 0.05
CA LYS A 38 9.95 20.44 -0.08
C LYS A 38 10.66 20.28 1.27
N LYS A 39 10.13 20.90 2.34
CA LYS A 39 10.65 20.70 3.71
C LYS A 39 10.56 19.24 4.15
N LEU A 40 9.46 18.58 3.83
CA LEU A 40 9.30 17.14 4.11
C LEU A 40 10.37 16.32 3.36
N PHE A 41 10.65 16.61 2.10
CA PHE A 41 11.65 15.87 1.31
C PHE A 41 13.07 16.12 1.82
N ASN A 42 13.40 17.36 2.23
CA ASN A 42 14.68 17.66 2.86
C ASN A 42 14.82 16.86 4.17
N ALA A 43 13.82 16.91 5.05
CA ALA A 43 13.82 16.17 6.29
C ALA A 43 13.92 14.66 6.06
N ALA A 44 13.25 14.13 5.03
CA ALA A 44 13.34 12.72 4.66
C ALA A 44 14.76 12.33 4.22
N ALA A 45 15.40 13.16 3.39
CA ALA A 45 16.77 12.94 2.95
C ALA A 45 17.77 13.01 4.11
N ASP A 46 17.67 14.04 4.96
CA ASP A 46 18.52 14.22 6.14
C ASP A 46 18.36 13.04 7.14
N PHE A 47 17.15 12.50 7.25
CA PHE A 47 16.89 11.33 8.10
C PHE A 47 17.36 10.01 7.48
N GLY A 48 17.77 10.00 6.22
CA GLY A 48 18.28 8.82 5.52
C GLY A 48 17.20 7.95 4.88
N VAL A 49 16.05 8.53 4.55
CA VAL A 49 15.02 7.84 3.74
C VAL A 49 15.62 7.41 2.40
N GLU A 50 15.42 6.15 2.05
CA GLU A 50 15.88 5.61 0.78
C GLU A 50 14.79 5.69 -0.31
N ASN A 51 13.53 5.49 0.10
CA ASN A 51 12.41 5.32 -0.82
C ASN A 51 11.27 6.27 -0.47
N LEU A 52 10.89 7.12 -1.41
CA LEU A 52 9.74 8.02 -1.30
C LEU A 52 8.63 7.55 -2.25
N PHE A 53 7.51 7.15 -1.68
CA PHE A 53 6.30 6.79 -2.41
C PHE A 53 5.31 7.95 -2.38
N ILE A 54 4.94 8.47 -3.53
CA ILE A 54 3.96 9.54 -3.68
C ILE A 54 2.65 8.90 -4.18
N THR A 55 1.60 9.10 -3.40
CA THR A 55 0.28 8.54 -3.66
C THR A 55 -0.81 9.54 -3.23
N GLY A 56 -2.03 9.08 -3.11
CA GLY A 56 -3.17 9.89 -2.67
C GLY A 56 -4.44 9.45 -3.35
N GLY A 57 -5.30 10.40 -3.67
CA GLY A 57 -6.37 10.21 -4.62
C GLY A 57 -5.79 9.96 -6.01
N GLU A 58 -5.60 11.03 -6.78
CA GLU A 58 -4.83 11.00 -8.03
C GLU A 58 -3.70 12.04 -7.94
N PRO A 59 -2.46 11.63 -7.71
CA PRO A 59 -1.34 12.56 -7.53
C PRO A 59 -1.15 13.55 -8.69
N LEU A 60 -1.40 13.09 -9.93
CA LEU A 60 -1.22 13.92 -11.13
C LEU A 60 -2.30 15.01 -11.30
N LEU A 61 -3.26 15.11 -10.38
CA LEU A 61 -4.16 16.27 -10.26
C LEU A 61 -3.49 17.43 -9.54
N ARG A 62 -2.45 17.17 -8.75
CA ARG A 62 -1.68 18.20 -8.08
C ARG A 62 -0.77 18.91 -9.07
N LYS A 63 -0.97 20.21 -9.25
CA LYS A 63 -0.33 21.00 -10.33
C LYS A 63 1.18 21.12 -10.22
N ASP A 64 1.70 21.13 -9.00
CA ASP A 64 3.11 21.26 -8.66
C ASP A 64 3.85 19.90 -8.55
N LEU A 65 3.14 18.78 -8.75
CA LEU A 65 3.71 17.45 -8.49
C LEU A 65 4.99 17.16 -9.26
N LEU A 66 5.02 17.48 -10.57
CA LEU A 66 6.19 17.19 -11.40
C LEU A 66 7.42 18.01 -10.96
N GLU A 67 7.23 19.26 -10.55
CA GLU A 67 8.29 20.10 -9.98
C GLU A 67 8.76 19.54 -8.63
N LEU A 68 7.84 19.06 -7.80
CA LEU A 68 8.18 18.44 -6.52
C LEU A 68 8.95 17.12 -6.69
N ILE A 69 8.61 16.31 -7.70
CA ILE A 69 9.35 15.09 -8.04
C ILE A 69 10.76 15.44 -8.54
N GLU A 70 10.89 16.43 -9.42
CA GLU A 70 12.18 16.91 -9.89
C GLU A 70 13.03 17.41 -8.71
N TYR A 71 12.45 18.21 -7.82
CA TYR A 71 13.12 18.68 -6.60
C TYR A 71 13.59 17.51 -5.73
N ALA A 72 12.72 16.52 -5.47
CA ALA A 72 13.05 15.35 -4.64
C ALA A 72 14.15 14.47 -5.27
N SER A 73 14.22 14.42 -6.60
CA SER A 73 15.22 13.62 -7.32
C SER A 73 16.66 14.08 -7.05
N ALA A 74 16.85 15.36 -6.72
CA ALA A 74 18.17 15.92 -6.40
C ALA A 74 18.79 15.38 -5.11
N PHE A 75 18.01 14.76 -4.24
CA PHE A 75 18.46 14.19 -2.96
C PHE A 75 18.87 12.71 -3.04
N GLY A 76 18.84 12.09 -4.21
CA GLY A 76 19.17 10.67 -4.39
C GLY A 76 18.12 9.69 -3.86
N LEU A 77 16.94 10.17 -3.55
CA LEU A 77 15.80 9.34 -3.16
C LEU A 77 15.34 8.48 -4.35
N LYS A 78 14.99 7.21 -4.08
CA LYS A 78 14.26 6.38 -5.02
C LYS A 78 12.80 6.80 -5.03
N LEU A 79 12.35 7.38 -6.13
CA LEU A 79 11.02 7.98 -6.24
C LEU A 79 10.04 7.04 -6.92
N TYR A 80 8.85 6.96 -6.34
CA TYR A 80 7.74 6.15 -6.86
C TYR A 80 6.46 6.97 -6.84
N VAL A 81 5.74 7.01 -7.97
CA VAL A 81 4.40 7.60 -8.05
C VAL A 81 3.40 6.50 -8.32
N LYS A 82 2.37 6.40 -7.46
CA LYS A 82 1.23 5.52 -7.66
C LYS A 82 0.05 6.32 -8.19
N THR A 83 -0.42 5.97 -9.37
CA THR A 83 -1.46 6.71 -10.11
C THR A 83 -2.37 5.75 -10.89
N LYS A 84 -3.58 6.20 -11.23
CA LYS A 84 -4.42 5.55 -12.24
C LYS A 84 -3.84 5.72 -13.64
N GLY A 85 -2.99 6.73 -13.84
CA GLY A 85 -2.28 6.98 -15.08
C GLY A 85 -3.07 7.80 -16.12
N TRP A 86 -4.31 8.17 -15.84
CA TRP A 86 -5.18 8.81 -16.86
C TRP A 86 -4.66 10.16 -17.36
N ARG A 87 -3.75 10.78 -16.60
CA ARG A 87 -3.06 12.03 -16.98
C ARG A 87 -1.65 11.82 -17.53
N ILE A 88 -1.21 10.58 -17.67
CA ILE A 88 0.09 10.27 -18.26
C ILE A 88 -0.05 10.32 -19.79
N ASN A 89 0.64 11.27 -20.38
CA ASN A 89 0.94 11.35 -21.80
C ASN A 89 2.46 11.17 -22.00
N GLU A 90 2.94 11.27 -23.24
CA GLU A 90 4.37 11.11 -23.55
C GLU A 90 5.26 12.15 -22.87
N GLU A 91 4.78 13.38 -22.70
CA GLU A 91 5.52 14.45 -22.00
C GLU A 91 5.66 14.15 -20.53
N VAL A 92 4.55 13.81 -19.85
CA VAL A 92 4.56 13.44 -18.43
C VAL A 92 5.44 12.21 -18.19
N ALA A 93 5.32 11.17 -19.04
CA ALA A 93 6.16 9.99 -18.92
C ALA A 93 7.66 10.30 -19.05
N ARG A 94 8.03 11.19 -19.98
CA ARG A 94 9.42 11.65 -20.13
C ARG A 94 9.91 12.45 -18.92
N LYS A 95 9.08 13.35 -18.36
CA LYS A 95 9.43 14.13 -17.17
C LYS A 95 9.64 13.23 -15.95
N LEU A 96 8.77 12.24 -15.74
CA LEU A 96 8.95 11.24 -14.68
C LEU A 96 10.25 10.43 -14.88
N ALA A 97 10.54 10.05 -16.12
CA ALA A 97 11.77 9.32 -16.45
C ALA A 97 13.03 10.16 -16.22
N SER A 98 13.03 11.46 -16.60
CA SER A 98 14.18 12.36 -16.37
C SER A 98 14.49 12.57 -14.89
N SER A 99 13.49 12.48 -14.02
CA SER A 99 13.64 12.52 -12.57
C SER A 99 13.91 11.12 -11.94
N ASN A 100 14.16 10.10 -12.76
CA ASN A 100 14.33 8.71 -12.32
C ASN A 100 13.18 8.21 -11.43
N CYS A 101 11.97 8.73 -11.65
CA CYS A 101 10.77 8.37 -10.88
C CYS A 101 10.10 7.16 -11.51
N LYS A 102 9.97 6.10 -10.75
CA LYS A 102 9.25 4.89 -11.15
C LYS A 102 7.74 5.07 -10.96
N VAL A 103 6.96 4.42 -11.82
CA VAL A 103 5.50 4.55 -11.84
C VAL A 103 4.84 3.23 -11.47
N ILE A 104 3.90 3.31 -10.55
CA ILE A 104 2.99 2.22 -10.18
C ILE A 104 1.63 2.58 -10.77
N VAL A 105 1.19 1.82 -11.77
CA VAL A 105 -0.12 2.04 -12.39
C VAL A 105 -1.15 1.16 -11.71
N SER A 106 -2.23 1.77 -11.21
CA SER A 106 -3.31 1.04 -10.54
C SER A 106 -4.48 0.75 -11.47
N VAL A 107 -4.98 -0.49 -11.42
CA VAL A 107 -6.23 -0.93 -12.04
C VAL A 107 -7.12 -1.61 -11.01
N ALA A 108 -8.43 -1.64 -11.25
CA ALA A 108 -9.39 -2.29 -10.36
C ALA A 108 -9.70 -3.74 -10.75
N GLY A 109 -9.15 -4.20 -11.87
CA GLY A 109 -9.35 -5.53 -12.44
C GLY A 109 -9.07 -5.52 -13.94
N LEU A 110 -9.49 -6.56 -14.66
CA LEU A 110 -9.53 -6.54 -16.12
C LEU A 110 -10.63 -5.60 -16.63
N GLU A 111 -10.62 -5.27 -17.92
CA GLU A 111 -11.40 -4.21 -18.55
C GLU A 111 -12.85 -4.11 -18.05
N LYS A 112 -13.61 -5.21 -18.11
CA LYS A 112 -15.01 -5.21 -17.67
C LYS A 112 -15.17 -4.83 -16.19
N VAL A 113 -14.28 -5.29 -15.33
CA VAL A 113 -14.32 -5.00 -13.87
C VAL A 113 -13.84 -3.58 -13.61
N ASP A 114 -12.74 -3.19 -14.22
CA ASP A 114 -12.17 -1.85 -14.06
C ASP A 114 -13.16 -0.77 -14.51
N ASP A 115 -13.74 -0.94 -15.70
CA ASP A 115 -14.73 0.00 -16.27
C ASP A 115 -16.03 0.04 -15.46
N THR A 116 -16.47 -1.11 -14.91
CA THR A 116 -17.63 -1.14 -14.01
C THR A 116 -17.40 -0.36 -12.72
N LEU A 117 -16.20 -0.46 -12.15
CA LEU A 117 -15.86 0.16 -10.86
C LEU A 117 -15.39 1.61 -10.99
N ARG A 118 -14.77 1.98 -12.10
CA ARG A 118 -14.06 3.27 -12.27
C ARG A 118 -14.56 4.11 -13.44
N GLY A 119 -15.57 3.60 -14.19
CA GLY A 119 -16.17 4.27 -15.32
C GLY A 119 -15.63 3.79 -16.66
N GLU A 120 -16.46 3.90 -17.69
CA GLU A 120 -16.17 3.44 -19.06
C GLU A 120 -14.83 3.99 -19.60
N GLY A 121 -14.04 3.11 -20.18
CA GLY A 121 -12.71 3.41 -20.74
C GLY A 121 -11.61 3.65 -19.71
N ALA A 122 -11.88 3.46 -18.40
CA ALA A 122 -10.90 3.59 -17.33
C ALA A 122 -9.72 2.64 -17.53
N PHE A 123 -10.01 1.37 -17.80
CA PHE A 123 -9.00 0.36 -18.06
C PHE A 123 -8.07 0.75 -19.21
N LYS A 124 -8.65 1.11 -20.36
CA LYS A 124 -7.88 1.49 -21.55
C LYS A 124 -6.95 2.67 -21.28
N ARG A 125 -7.41 3.68 -20.52
CA ARG A 125 -6.58 4.81 -20.13
C ARG A 125 -5.39 4.37 -19.26
N SER A 126 -5.64 3.52 -18.26
CA SER A 126 -4.59 3.01 -17.37
C SER A 126 -3.56 2.14 -18.12
N ILE A 127 -4.01 1.27 -19.03
CA ILE A 127 -3.11 0.41 -19.82
C ILE A 127 -2.29 1.23 -20.81
N ASN A 128 -2.87 2.26 -21.43
CA ASN A 128 -2.11 3.18 -22.28
C ASN A 128 -1.00 3.88 -21.46
N ALA A 129 -1.31 4.38 -20.28
CA ALA A 129 -0.33 4.98 -19.38
C ALA A 129 0.79 4.00 -18.99
N ALA A 130 0.43 2.77 -18.62
CA ALA A 130 1.39 1.72 -18.33
C ALA A 130 2.32 1.44 -19.51
N SER A 131 1.77 1.41 -20.75
CA SER A 131 2.55 1.23 -21.97
C SER A 131 3.52 2.39 -22.21
N LEU A 132 3.08 3.64 -21.99
CA LEU A 132 3.96 4.82 -22.09
C LEU A 132 5.09 4.77 -21.04
N CYS A 133 4.78 4.42 -19.80
CA CYS A 133 5.78 4.25 -18.75
C CYS A 133 6.77 3.11 -19.05
N SER A 134 6.27 2.00 -19.60
CA SER A 134 7.11 0.88 -20.02
C SER A 134 8.10 1.27 -21.12
N LYS A 135 7.65 2.03 -22.14
CA LYS A 135 8.55 2.56 -23.18
C LYS A 135 9.65 3.45 -22.64
N GLN A 136 9.43 4.12 -21.53
CA GLN A 136 10.43 4.94 -20.83
C GLN A 136 11.27 4.14 -19.80
N GLY A 137 11.00 2.84 -19.61
CA GLY A 137 11.68 2.01 -18.61
C GLY A 137 11.36 2.33 -17.15
N ILE A 138 10.24 2.97 -16.90
CA ILE A 138 9.83 3.42 -15.56
C ILE A 138 8.59 2.70 -15.01
N LEU A 139 8.02 1.73 -15.70
CA LEU A 139 6.88 0.96 -15.19
C LEU A 139 7.33 -0.03 -14.12
N TYR A 140 7.19 0.38 -12.85
CA TYR A 140 7.63 -0.40 -11.69
C TYR A 140 6.67 -1.51 -11.30
N SER A 141 5.37 -1.24 -11.30
CA SER A 141 4.36 -2.25 -10.95
C SER A 141 3.01 -1.94 -11.55
N LEU A 142 2.30 -2.99 -11.97
CA LEU A 142 0.86 -2.96 -12.10
C LEU A 142 0.26 -3.32 -10.74
N SER A 143 -0.52 -2.41 -10.16
CA SER A 143 -1.11 -2.55 -8.82
C SER A 143 -2.62 -2.79 -8.92
N VAL A 144 -3.12 -3.75 -8.17
CA VAL A 144 -4.55 -4.12 -8.16
C VAL A 144 -5.05 -4.13 -6.72
N MET A 145 -6.22 -3.50 -6.50
CA MET A 145 -6.92 -3.59 -5.22
C MET A 145 -7.65 -4.93 -5.12
N ASN A 146 -7.41 -5.68 -4.04
CA ASN A 146 -8.02 -6.98 -3.82
C ASN A 146 -9.50 -6.85 -3.50
N THR A 147 -10.35 -7.05 -4.50
CA THR A 147 -11.80 -7.11 -4.38
C THR A 147 -12.33 -8.48 -4.81
N LYS A 148 -13.53 -8.84 -4.37
CA LYS A 148 -14.21 -10.08 -4.80
C LYS A 148 -14.27 -10.26 -6.33
N TYR A 149 -14.20 -9.17 -7.08
CA TYR A 149 -14.26 -9.19 -8.53
C TYR A 149 -12.95 -9.62 -9.19
N VAL A 150 -11.81 -9.52 -8.49
CA VAL A 150 -10.50 -9.90 -9.05
C VAL A 150 -10.03 -11.30 -8.67
N VAL A 151 -10.72 -11.98 -7.75
CA VAL A 151 -10.36 -13.31 -7.23
C VAL A 151 -10.02 -14.31 -8.33
N ASN A 152 -10.78 -14.33 -9.42
CA ASN A 152 -10.54 -15.24 -10.54
C ASN A 152 -9.75 -14.60 -11.69
N GLN A 153 -9.23 -13.37 -11.51
CA GLN A 153 -8.49 -12.62 -12.55
C GLN A 153 -7.00 -12.52 -12.27
N VAL A 154 -6.54 -12.98 -11.10
CA VAL A 154 -5.16 -12.77 -10.63
C VAL A 154 -4.12 -13.27 -11.64
N ARG A 155 -4.33 -14.45 -12.23
CA ARG A 155 -3.45 -15.03 -13.25
C ARG A 155 -3.35 -14.14 -14.49
N ASP A 156 -4.49 -13.69 -15.00
CA ASP A 156 -4.54 -12.88 -16.21
C ASP A 156 -3.96 -11.48 -15.98
N LEU A 157 -4.19 -10.92 -14.77
CA LEU A 157 -3.63 -9.64 -14.35
C LEU A 157 -2.10 -9.71 -14.21
N VAL A 158 -1.55 -10.79 -13.66
CA VAL A 158 -0.09 -11.04 -13.63
C VAL A 158 0.44 -11.19 -15.07
N GLY A 159 -0.28 -11.92 -15.92
CA GLY A 159 0.05 -12.06 -17.35
C GLY A 159 0.04 -10.73 -18.09
N LEU A 160 -0.91 -9.86 -17.77
CA LEU A 160 -0.99 -8.50 -18.31
C LEU A 160 0.20 -7.65 -17.88
N ALA A 161 0.53 -7.66 -16.58
CA ALA A 161 1.71 -6.94 -16.05
C ALA A 161 2.99 -7.37 -16.78
N LEU A 162 3.17 -8.69 -16.99
CA LEU A 162 4.30 -9.23 -17.71
C LEU A 162 4.32 -8.77 -19.18
N LYS A 163 3.18 -8.78 -19.88
CA LYS A 163 3.06 -8.30 -21.27
C LYS A 163 3.36 -6.81 -21.41
N LEU A 164 3.02 -6.02 -20.39
CA LEU A 164 3.32 -4.58 -20.34
C LEU A 164 4.80 -4.31 -20.04
N GLY A 165 5.62 -5.32 -19.75
CA GLY A 165 7.00 -5.13 -19.35
C GLY A 165 7.14 -4.50 -17.96
N SER A 166 6.17 -4.70 -17.08
CA SER A 166 6.23 -4.23 -15.71
C SER A 166 7.30 -4.99 -14.90
N GLU A 167 8.06 -4.28 -14.06
CA GLU A 167 9.01 -4.91 -13.14
C GLU A 167 8.31 -5.74 -12.06
N GLY A 168 7.04 -5.40 -11.75
CA GLY A 168 6.29 -6.06 -10.71
C GLY A 168 4.78 -6.07 -10.92
N PHE A 169 4.15 -6.93 -10.13
CA PHE A 169 2.70 -6.97 -9.90
C PHE A 169 2.45 -6.89 -8.41
N SER A 170 1.52 -6.05 -7.98
CA SER A 170 1.11 -5.95 -6.58
C SER A 170 -0.39 -6.15 -6.40
N LEU A 171 -0.76 -6.97 -5.42
CA LEU A 171 -2.14 -7.14 -4.96
C LEU A 171 -2.28 -6.48 -3.59
N GLU A 172 -3.10 -5.44 -3.49
CA GLU A 172 -3.24 -4.61 -2.29
C GLU A 172 -4.48 -4.94 -1.49
N CYS A 173 -4.35 -4.97 -0.17
CA CYS A 173 -5.51 -5.18 0.70
C CYS A 173 -6.46 -3.99 0.67
N LEU A 174 -7.74 -4.30 0.54
CA LEU A 174 -8.80 -3.34 0.76
C LEU A 174 -9.07 -3.24 2.28
N ILE A 175 -8.65 -2.13 2.90
CA ILE A 175 -8.88 -1.88 4.33
C ILE A 175 -9.46 -0.47 4.48
N PRO A 176 -10.68 -0.33 5.04
CA PRO A 176 -11.26 0.97 5.33
C PRO A 176 -10.36 1.80 6.25
N ARG A 177 -10.27 3.11 6.01
CA ARG A 177 -9.49 4.02 6.87
C ARG A 177 -10.33 4.55 8.02
N PRO A 178 -9.75 4.73 9.23
CA PRO A 178 -10.49 5.12 10.43
C PRO A 178 -11.15 6.50 10.36
N VAL A 179 -10.56 7.44 9.62
CA VAL A 179 -11.07 8.83 9.51
C VAL A 179 -12.50 8.89 8.94
N HIS A 180 -12.90 7.83 8.19
CA HIS A 180 -14.24 7.69 7.60
C HIS A 180 -14.76 6.27 7.80
N ILE A 181 -14.46 5.65 8.95
CA ILE A 181 -14.66 4.20 9.18
C ILE A 181 -16.07 3.76 8.78
N GLU A 182 -17.10 4.42 9.25
CA GLU A 182 -18.46 3.93 9.05
C GLU A 182 -18.89 4.06 7.58
N GLU A 183 -18.62 5.19 6.96
CA GLU A 183 -18.95 5.41 5.55
C GLU A 183 -18.13 4.53 4.61
N GLN A 184 -16.81 4.44 4.82
CA GLN A 184 -15.95 3.56 4.03
C GLN A 184 -16.27 2.09 4.28
N ARG A 185 -16.56 1.71 5.52
CA ARG A 185 -16.95 0.35 5.87
C ARG A 185 -18.20 -0.09 5.12
N VAL A 186 -19.24 0.74 5.09
CA VAL A 186 -20.47 0.45 4.34
C VAL A 186 -20.18 0.27 2.84
N LYS A 187 -19.28 1.08 2.27
CA LYS A 187 -18.90 1.01 0.84
C LYS A 187 -17.97 -0.15 0.52
N LEU A 188 -17.01 -0.46 1.38
CA LEU A 188 -15.89 -1.36 1.06
C LEU A 188 -16.15 -2.82 1.45
N VAL A 189 -16.79 -3.07 2.59
CA VAL A 189 -17.07 -4.44 3.05
C VAL A 189 -17.76 -5.32 2.00
N PRO A 190 -18.76 -4.82 1.25
CA PRO A 190 -19.40 -5.61 0.19
C PRO A 190 -18.48 -5.95 -1.00
N LEU A 191 -17.32 -5.28 -1.10
CA LEU A 191 -16.36 -5.49 -2.18
C LEU A 191 -15.26 -6.47 -1.81
N GLU A 192 -15.09 -6.80 -0.53
CA GLU A 192 -14.02 -7.70 -0.11
C GLU A 192 -14.25 -9.14 -0.57
N PRO A 193 -13.17 -9.86 -0.90
CA PRO A 193 -13.25 -11.30 -1.07
C PRO A 193 -13.51 -11.99 0.27
N THR A 194 -14.16 -13.15 0.24
CA THR A 194 -14.25 -14.00 1.42
C THR A 194 -12.87 -14.44 1.91
N PRO A 195 -12.73 -14.85 3.18
CA PRO A 195 -11.46 -15.38 3.68
C PRO A 195 -10.90 -16.54 2.85
N GLU A 196 -11.78 -17.43 2.38
CA GLU A 196 -11.42 -18.60 1.56
C GLU A 196 -10.97 -18.21 0.15
N GLU A 197 -11.64 -17.23 -0.48
CA GLU A 197 -11.24 -16.67 -1.77
C GLU A 197 -9.88 -16.00 -1.67
N ARG A 198 -9.66 -15.20 -0.62
CA ARG A 198 -8.37 -14.57 -0.33
C ARG A 198 -7.24 -15.60 -0.18
N GLU A 199 -7.50 -16.69 0.55
CA GLU A 199 -6.54 -17.78 0.71
C GLU A 199 -6.19 -18.42 -0.64
N LYS A 200 -7.19 -18.65 -1.48
CA LYS A 200 -7.00 -19.18 -2.84
C LYS A 200 -6.11 -18.25 -3.67
N GLU A 201 -6.36 -16.95 -3.66
CA GLU A 201 -5.55 -15.95 -4.38
C GLU A 201 -4.09 -15.92 -3.92
N LEU A 202 -3.87 -15.92 -2.60
CA LEU A 202 -2.51 -15.91 -2.07
C LEU A 202 -1.74 -17.16 -2.45
N ASN A 203 -2.39 -18.33 -2.47
CA ASN A 203 -1.79 -19.57 -2.96
C ASN A 203 -1.52 -19.51 -4.48
N GLU A 204 -2.44 -18.94 -5.26
CA GLU A 204 -2.24 -18.74 -6.70
C GLU A 204 -1.04 -17.83 -6.99
N LEU A 205 -0.92 -16.68 -6.29
CA LEU A 205 0.21 -15.78 -6.43
C LEU A 205 1.53 -16.43 -6.05
N TYR A 206 1.53 -17.30 -5.03
CA TYR A 206 2.70 -18.12 -4.70
C TYR A 206 3.10 -19.03 -5.87
N LEU A 207 2.14 -19.78 -6.44
CA LEU A 207 2.40 -20.66 -7.56
C LEU A 207 2.92 -19.91 -8.78
N LEU A 208 2.31 -18.76 -9.10
CA LEU A 208 2.76 -17.89 -10.19
C LEU A 208 4.18 -17.38 -9.96
N SER A 209 4.52 -16.98 -8.73
CA SER A 209 5.88 -16.52 -8.40
C SER A 209 6.94 -17.59 -8.68
N LYS A 210 6.61 -18.87 -8.41
CA LYS A 210 7.49 -20.00 -8.73
C LYS A 210 7.56 -20.32 -10.22
N GLN A 211 6.41 -20.35 -10.91
CA GLN A 211 6.33 -20.61 -12.34
C GLN A 211 7.07 -19.56 -13.18
N LEU A 212 7.01 -18.32 -12.74
CA LEU A 212 7.61 -17.20 -13.46
C LEU A 212 9.11 -17.00 -13.15
N GLY A 213 9.64 -17.67 -12.11
CA GLY A 213 11.08 -17.74 -11.87
C GLY A 213 11.79 -16.39 -11.77
N GLY A 214 11.14 -15.37 -11.20
CA GLY A 214 11.71 -14.03 -11.06
C GLY A 214 11.58 -13.11 -12.29
N ARG A 215 10.94 -13.55 -13.38
CA ARG A 215 10.66 -12.68 -14.55
C ARG A 215 9.82 -11.46 -14.23
N ILE A 216 9.05 -11.50 -13.16
CA ILE A 216 8.29 -10.40 -12.60
C ILE A 216 8.25 -10.56 -11.09
N ARG A 217 8.38 -9.45 -10.35
CA ARG A 217 8.23 -9.45 -8.90
C ARG A 217 6.74 -9.47 -8.53
N ILE A 218 6.29 -10.48 -7.79
CA ILE A 218 4.91 -10.58 -7.30
C ILE A 218 4.88 -10.22 -5.82
N THR A 219 4.10 -9.18 -5.48
CA THR A 219 4.04 -8.63 -4.12
C THR A 219 2.58 -8.55 -3.63
N PRO A 220 2.08 -9.58 -2.94
CA PRO A 220 0.83 -9.45 -2.20
C PRO A 220 1.07 -8.63 -0.93
N TYR A 221 0.35 -7.53 -0.78
CA TYR A 221 0.38 -6.71 0.44
C TYR A 221 -0.64 -7.25 1.46
N ASP A 222 -0.49 -8.52 1.82
CA ASP A 222 -1.30 -9.19 2.85
C ASP A 222 -0.42 -9.92 3.85
N MET A 223 -0.70 -9.73 5.14
CA MET A 223 0.02 -10.38 6.23
C MET A 223 -0.01 -11.90 6.14
N GLN A 224 -1.13 -12.45 5.64
CA GLN A 224 -1.34 -13.89 5.53
C GLN A 224 -0.42 -14.54 4.50
N TYR A 225 0.13 -13.78 3.55
CA TYR A 225 1.05 -14.31 2.55
C TYR A 225 2.34 -14.88 3.18
N ASN A 226 2.81 -14.31 4.29
CA ASN A 226 3.93 -14.87 5.03
C ASN A 226 3.63 -16.27 5.57
N ARG A 227 2.40 -16.51 6.02
CA ARG A 227 1.96 -17.85 6.42
C ARG A 227 1.94 -18.81 5.23
N VAL A 228 1.38 -18.38 4.09
CA VAL A 228 1.39 -19.19 2.85
C VAL A 228 2.81 -19.55 2.46
N LEU A 229 3.73 -18.58 2.42
CA LEU A 229 5.15 -18.83 2.13
C LEU A 229 5.74 -19.84 3.10
N LYS A 230 5.57 -19.64 4.41
CA LYS A 230 6.16 -20.53 5.43
C LYS A 230 5.58 -21.94 5.41
N THR A 231 4.30 -22.08 5.06
CA THR A 231 3.65 -23.39 4.88
C THR A 231 4.23 -24.14 3.70
N LYS A 232 4.50 -23.44 2.59
CA LYS A 232 5.03 -24.05 1.36
C LYS A 232 6.55 -24.24 1.39
N GLU A 233 7.24 -23.36 2.09
CA GLU A 233 8.70 -23.32 2.19
C GLU A 233 9.14 -23.14 3.66
N PRO A 234 9.08 -24.21 4.48
CA PRO A 234 9.36 -24.14 5.92
C PRO A 234 10.75 -23.63 6.27
N TRP A 235 11.72 -23.78 5.36
CA TRP A 235 13.10 -23.32 5.53
C TRP A 235 13.30 -21.80 5.39
N LEU A 236 12.32 -21.07 4.82
CA LEU A 236 12.46 -19.63 4.66
C LEU A 236 12.51 -18.91 6.01
N THR A 237 13.50 -18.02 6.16
CA THR A 237 13.50 -17.02 7.23
C THR A 237 12.68 -15.83 6.77
N LEU A 238 11.55 -15.62 7.38
CA LEU A 238 10.62 -14.54 7.04
C LEU A 238 10.58 -13.51 8.17
N ARG A 239 10.65 -12.24 7.79
CA ARG A 239 10.26 -11.13 8.68
C ARG A 239 8.77 -10.85 8.49
N GLY A 240 8.10 -10.43 9.56
CA GLY A 240 6.71 -9.97 9.45
C GLY A 240 6.61 -8.78 8.49
N ARG A 241 5.52 -8.70 7.73
CA ARG A 241 5.24 -7.58 6.82
C ARG A 241 4.39 -6.47 7.46
N CYS A 242 4.21 -6.50 8.77
CA CYS A 242 3.43 -5.50 9.47
C CYS A 242 4.26 -4.23 9.69
N GLU A 243 3.82 -3.12 9.15
CA GLU A 243 4.49 -1.81 9.29
C GLU A 243 4.69 -1.43 10.75
N ILE A 244 3.72 -1.71 11.63
CA ILE A 244 3.82 -1.45 13.07
C ILE A 244 5.00 -2.21 13.69
N ARG A 245 5.19 -3.47 13.29
CA ARG A 245 6.30 -4.28 13.79
C ARG A 245 7.63 -3.86 13.17
N ASN A 246 7.63 -3.57 11.87
CA ASN A 246 8.83 -3.17 11.15
C ASN A 246 9.40 -1.87 11.72
N ASN A 247 8.56 -0.91 12.09
CA ASN A 247 8.98 0.33 12.73
C ASN A 247 9.71 0.14 14.07
N LEU A 248 9.51 -0.99 14.75
CA LEU A 248 10.24 -1.32 15.98
C LEU A 248 11.51 -2.16 15.73
N GLU A 249 11.57 -2.89 14.63
CA GLU A 249 12.59 -3.92 14.43
C GLU A 249 13.72 -3.57 13.45
N ALA A 250 13.54 -2.73 12.44
CA ALA A 250 14.61 -2.32 11.51
C ALA A 250 14.20 -1.62 10.21
N ASP A 251 13.01 -1.80 9.66
CA ASP A 251 12.61 -1.23 8.37
C ASP A 251 11.51 -0.21 8.60
N GLU A 252 11.93 0.99 8.91
CA GLU A 252 11.07 2.07 9.34
C GLU A 252 10.24 2.59 8.16
N TRP A 253 8.95 2.65 8.38
CA TRP A 253 7.94 3.09 7.43
C TRP A 253 7.06 4.15 8.07
N LEU A 254 6.95 5.31 7.47
CA LEU A 254 5.98 6.33 7.85
C LEU A 254 5.09 6.73 6.69
N GLU A 255 3.86 7.05 7.01
CA GLU A 255 2.88 7.61 6.08
C GLU A 255 2.56 9.04 6.50
N VAL A 256 2.76 9.98 5.59
CA VAL A 256 2.32 11.38 5.74
C VAL A 256 1.07 11.55 4.90
N LEU A 257 -0.04 11.90 5.54
CA LEU A 257 -1.28 12.17 4.84
C LEU A 257 -1.28 13.60 4.24
N ASP A 258 -2.26 13.85 3.42
CA ASP A 258 -2.45 15.13 2.73
C ASP A 258 -2.55 16.32 3.68
N ASP A 259 -3.10 16.12 4.90
CA ASP A 259 -3.20 17.13 5.96
C ASP A 259 -1.90 17.29 6.79
N GLY A 260 -0.83 16.62 6.43
CA GLY A 260 0.47 16.68 7.12
C GLY A 260 0.59 15.76 8.34
N LYS A 261 -0.45 15.08 8.75
CA LYS A 261 -0.37 14.13 9.87
C LYS A 261 0.42 12.88 9.50
N VAL A 262 1.16 12.38 10.47
CA VAL A 262 2.08 11.25 10.31
C VAL A 262 1.57 10.01 11.04
N TYR A 263 1.59 8.88 10.34
CA TYR A 263 1.12 7.57 10.82
C TYR A 263 2.18 6.50 10.59
N CYS A 264 2.24 5.50 11.45
CA CYS A 264 2.99 4.27 11.18
C CYS A 264 2.13 3.23 10.41
N CYS A 265 0.82 3.38 10.42
CA CYS A 265 -0.15 2.58 9.69
C CYS A 265 -1.46 3.39 9.63
N SER A 266 -1.71 4.09 8.53
CA SER A 266 -2.86 4.99 8.42
C SER A 266 -4.22 4.27 8.55
N PRO A 267 -4.40 3.01 8.09
CA PRO A 267 -5.63 2.28 8.34
C PRO A 267 -5.90 1.96 9.81
N LEU A 268 -4.91 2.07 10.70
CA LEU A 268 -5.10 1.89 12.14
C LEU A 268 -5.53 3.20 12.85
N GLY A 269 -5.35 4.36 12.21
CA GLY A 269 -5.81 5.65 12.70
C GLY A 269 -4.97 6.26 13.81
N LEU A 270 -3.77 5.76 14.09
CA LEU A 270 -2.87 6.25 15.13
C LEU A 270 -1.91 7.28 14.54
N ALA A 271 -2.19 8.57 14.75
CA ALA A 271 -1.31 9.67 14.37
C ALA A 271 -0.25 9.92 15.45
N PHE A 272 1.02 10.11 15.02
CA PHE A 272 2.17 10.33 15.90
C PHE A 272 2.74 11.74 15.81
N GLY A 273 2.29 12.54 14.87
CA GLY A 273 2.71 13.93 14.70
C GLY A 273 2.10 14.59 13.48
N ASP A 274 2.61 15.78 13.19
CA ASP A 274 2.28 16.59 12.03
C ASP A 274 3.60 17.18 11.50
N VAL A 275 3.92 16.97 10.23
CA VAL A 275 5.20 17.40 9.62
C VAL A 275 5.39 18.92 9.62
N ARG A 276 4.32 19.70 9.83
CA ARG A 276 4.41 21.15 10.00
C ARG A 276 4.94 21.56 11.37
N ARG A 277 4.85 20.68 12.36
CA ARG A 277 5.14 20.99 13.78
C ARG A 277 6.23 20.11 14.39
N ASN A 278 6.41 18.93 13.85
CA ASN A 278 7.28 17.92 14.43
C ASN A 278 8.32 17.45 13.40
N PRO A 279 9.62 17.53 13.74
CA PRO A 279 10.65 16.85 12.97
C PRO A 279 10.39 15.34 12.86
N LEU A 280 10.88 14.71 11.79
CA LEU A 280 10.63 13.27 11.55
C LEU A 280 11.28 12.38 12.62
N ASP A 281 12.41 12.79 13.18
CA ASP A 281 13.09 12.10 14.27
C ASP A 281 12.24 12.08 15.55
N ASP A 282 11.63 13.22 15.92
CA ASP A 282 10.69 13.30 17.04
C ASP A 282 9.48 12.39 16.84
N VAL A 283 8.96 12.34 15.59
CA VAL A 283 7.83 11.46 15.25
C VAL A 283 8.23 10.00 15.40
N MET A 284 9.40 9.62 14.89
CA MET A 284 9.92 8.27 15.01
C MET A 284 10.15 7.87 16.47
N GLU A 285 10.68 8.78 17.29
CA GLU A 285 10.85 8.51 18.73
C GLU A 285 9.49 8.29 19.41
N ARG A 286 8.47 9.08 19.08
CA ARG A 286 7.10 8.85 19.58
C ARG A 286 6.54 7.50 19.16
N VAL A 287 6.78 7.05 17.92
CA VAL A 287 6.39 5.72 17.47
C VAL A 287 7.08 4.64 18.28
N ARG A 288 8.40 4.73 18.45
CA ARG A 288 9.23 3.76 19.18
C ARG A 288 8.93 3.72 20.67
N SER A 289 8.67 4.88 21.29
CA SER A 289 8.34 5.00 22.70
C SER A 289 6.89 4.66 23.04
N SER A 290 6.01 4.53 22.03
CA SER A 290 4.60 4.25 22.23
C SER A 290 4.35 2.85 22.80
N ASP A 291 3.81 2.79 24.02
CA ASP A 291 3.40 1.52 24.65
C ASP A 291 2.37 0.75 23.82
N LEU A 292 1.48 1.46 23.13
CA LEU A 292 0.48 0.85 22.27
C LEU A 292 1.14 0.17 21.08
N VAL A 293 2.08 0.84 20.39
CA VAL A 293 2.83 0.27 19.25
C VAL A 293 3.61 -0.97 19.71
N ARG A 294 4.31 -0.88 20.85
CA ARG A 294 5.03 -2.03 21.44
C ARG A 294 4.10 -3.20 21.74
N LYS A 295 2.94 -2.94 22.36
CA LYS A 295 1.93 -3.97 22.63
C LYS A 295 1.37 -4.59 21.35
N LEU A 296 1.18 -3.81 20.30
CA LEU A 296 0.71 -4.31 19.00
C LEU A 296 1.78 -5.15 18.26
N ALA A 297 3.04 -4.77 18.42
CA ALA A 297 4.16 -5.54 17.86
C ALA A 297 4.42 -6.84 18.64
N ASP A 298 4.21 -6.82 19.96
CA ASP A 298 4.34 -8.00 20.80
C ASP A 298 3.15 -8.95 20.60
N ARG A 299 3.44 -10.05 19.94
CA ARG A 299 2.45 -11.05 19.53
C ARG A 299 1.74 -11.75 20.69
N ILE A 300 2.26 -11.67 21.89
CA ILE A 300 1.61 -12.25 23.09
C ILE A 300 0.30 -11.53 23.44
N ASN A 301 0.17 -10.28 23.07
CA ASN A 301 -1.02 -9.46 23.32
C ASN A 301 -2.18 -9.74 22.35
N ILE A 302 -1.92 -10.44 21.25
CA ILE A 302 -2.96 -10.79 20.28
C ILE A 302 -3.92 -11.82 20.91
N LYS A 303 -5.20 -11.70 20.59
CA LYS A 303 -6.26 -12.55 21.12
C LYS A 303 -6.71 -13.63 20.11
N GLY A 304 -7.50 -14.57 20.60
CA GLY A 304 -8.18 -15.59 19.80
C GLY A 304 -7.22 -16.48 19.00
N LYS A 305 -7.65 -16.95 17.83
CA LYS A 305 -6.89 -17.91 17.03
C LYS A 305 -5.50 -17.38 16.57
N CYS A 306 -5.35 -16.09 16.36
CA CYS A 306 -4.06 -15.52 15.98
C CYS A 306 -3.02 -15.64 17.10
N ARG A 307 -3.41 -15.62 18.38
CA ARG A 307 -2.50 -15.78 19.50
C ARG A 307 -1.83 -17.15 19.53
N ILE A 308 -2.64 -18.21 19.35
CA ILE A 308 -2.18 -19.60 19.44
C ILE A 308 -1.69 -20.16 18.10
N CYS A 309 -1.73 -19.34 17.04
CA CYS A 309 -1.31 -19.75 15.71
C CYS A 309 0.20 -19.96 15.66
N GLU A 310 0.65 -21.07 15.13
CA GLU A 310 2.06 -21.41 14.92
C GLU A 310 2.77 -20.40 14.01
N PHE A 311 2.04 -19.65 13.21
CA PHE A 311 2.56 -18.58 12.34
C PHE A 311 2.49 -17.18 13.00
N ASN A 312 2.11 -17.08 14.29
CA ASN A 312 1.95 -15.81 14.96
C ASN A 312 3.21 -14.92 14.83
N GLY A 313 4.41 -15.50 14.99
CA GLY A 313 5.67 -14.76 14.92
C GLY A 313 5.94 -14.07 13.58
N ILE A 314 5.43 -14.59 12.46
CA ILE A 314 5.68 -14.07 11.11
C ILE A 314 4.47 -13.42 10.45
N CYS A 315 3.25 -13.78 10.91
CA CYS A 315 1.98 -13.23 10.41
C CYS A 315 1.32 -12.37 11.51
N GLY A 316 0.68 -12.99 12.48
CA GLY A 316 -0.07 -12.33 13.55
C GLY A 316 -1.34 -11.62 13.09
N GLY A 317 -1.71 -11.71 11.82
CA GLY A 317 -2.86 -11.04 11.20
C GLY A 317 -2.70 -9.52 11.06
N CYS A 318 -3.53 -8.90 10.24
CA CYS A 318 -3.54 -7.44 10.07
C CYS A 318 -4.25 -6.76 11.24
N ARG A 319 -3.54 -5.89 11.96
CA ARG A 319 -4.07 -5.19 13.15
C ARG A 319 -5.11 -4.13 12.77
N ALA A 320 -4.90 -3.46 11.63
CA ALA A 320 -5.86 -2.49 11.11
C ALA A 320 -7.18 -3.19 10.72
N ARG A 321 -7.11 -4.32 10.01
CA ARG A 321 -8.30 -5.09 9.67
C ARG A 321 -9.01 -5.61 10.93
N ALA A 322 -8.27 -6.16 11.90
CA ALA A 322 -8.84 -6.56 13.18
C ALA A 322 -9.61 -5.41 13.83
N TYR A 323 -9.00 -4.22 13.91
CA TYR A 323 -9.64 -3.04 14.49
C TYR A 323 -10.90 -2.61 13.76
N VAL A 324 -10.80 -2.44 12.43
CA VAL A 324 -11.91 -1.97 11.60
C VAL A 324 -13.15 -2.87 11.70
N TYR A 325 -12.95 -4.18 11.80
CA TYR A 325 -14.05 -5.15 11.82
C TYR A 325 -14.57 -5.50 13.21
N THR A 326 -13.75 -5.40 14.24
CA THR A 326 -14.11 -5.86 15.60
C THR A 326 -14.13 -4.75 16.64
N GLY A 327 -13.57 -3.56 16.33
CA GLY A 327 -13.32 -2.51 17.31
C GLY A 327 -12.13 -2.79 18.23
N ASP A 328 -11.49 -3.96 18.11
CA ASP A 328 -10.35 -4.37 18.95
C ASP A 328 -9.11 -4.66 18.08
N MET A 329 -8.11 -3.82 18.16
CA MET A 329 -6.86 -3.97 17.40
C MET A 329 -6.02 -5.20 17.82
N PHE A 330 -6.35 -5.81 18.95
CA PHE A 330 -5.74 -7.05 19.41
C PHE A 330 -6.52 -8.31 19.03
N ALA A 331 -7.71 -8.19 18.46
CA ALA A 331 -8.50 -9.33 18.01
C ALA A 331 -7.79 -10.14 16.92
N SER A 332 -8.24 -11.37 16.69
CA SER A 332 -7.82 -12.14 15.52
C SER A 332 -8.24 -11.44 14.24
N ASP A 333 -7.40 -11.55 13.19
CA ASP A 333 -7.75 -11.05 11.85
C ASP A 333 -8.95 -11.83 11.29
N PRO A 334 -10.09 -11.17 11.04
CA PRO A 334 -11.31 -11.85 10.62
C PRO A 334 -11.22 -12.39 9.18
N ALA A 335 -10.35 -11.85 8.35
CA ALA A 335 -10.17 -12.29 6.96
C ALA A 335 -9.24 -13.51 6.81
N CYS A 336 -8.80 -14.13 7.91
CA CYS A 336 -7.97 -15.32 7.86
C CYS A 336 -8.83 -16.58 7.99
N PRO A 337 -8.88 -17.51 7.00
CA PRO A 337 -9.63 -18.75 7.11
C PRO A 337 -8.84 -19.83 7.89
N TYR A 338 -7.53 -19.63 8.08
CA TYR A 338 -6.67 -20.63 8.68
C TYR A 338 -7.09 -20.98 10.12
N ARG A 339 -7.13 -22.26 10.41
CA ARG A 339 -7.37 -22.81 11.76
C ARG A 339 -6.07 -23.38 12.28
N PRO A 340 -5.47 -22.81 13.34
CA PRO A 340 -4.29 -23.36 13.99
C PRO A 340 -4.54 -24.79 14.50
N ALA A 341 -3.52 -25.64 14.49
CA ALA A 341 -3.62 -27.03 14.92
C ALA A 341 -4.09 -27.17 16.40
N THR A 342 -3.79 -26.17 17.24
CA THR A 342 -4.16 -26.12 18.66
C THR A 342 -5.51 -25.43 18.92
N PHE A 343 -6.21 -24.99 17.86
CA PHE A 343 -7.48 -24.28 18.00
C PHE A 343 -8.64 -25.26 18.13
N THR A 344 -9.06 -25.54 19.35
CA THR A 344 -10.32 -26.21 19.66
C THR A 344 -11.41 -25.17 19.82
N VAL A 345 -12.52 -25.31 19.07
CA VAL A 345 -13.69 -24.41 19.11
C VAL A 345 -14.44 -24.59 20.43
#